data_97535857a7f9a8ce714d3aa056b20e0f
#
_entry.id   97535857a7f9a8ce714d3aa056b20e0f
#
_cell.length_a   1.000
_cell.length_b   1.000
_cell.length_c   1.000
_cell.angle_alpha   90.00
_cell.angle_beta   90.00
_cell.angle_gamma   90.00
#
_symmetry.space_group_name_H-M   'P 1'
#
loop_
_entity.id
_entity.type
_entity.pdbx_description
1 polymer ?
#
loop_
_entity_poly.entity_id
_entity_poly.type
_entity_poly.pdbx_seq_one_letter_code
_entity_poly.pdbx_strand_id
1 'polypeptide(L)'
;KDAKEKRKHILIYNFKVYLVMIFCVAIVTIFSMLTGNSNSVVGVCVLLSVLVLRQADFGIQTNHGLISIAGIFVILIAGPRLSNMVPPFAAFLINIVCIMLLMIMGCHNVIMYNHSTFVLSYLLLLGYDVSGHDYLMRIAGLSAGMLICMIVFYKNQKNRPYHRTFKNLFSEFNITSSRIPPPIVRERV
;
A
#
# COMPACT_ATOMS: atom_id res chain seq x y z
N LYS A 1 14.50 -21.31 28.85
CA LYS A 1 14.85 -21.29 27.40
C LYS A 1 16.07 -20.41 27.21
N ASP A 2 17.12 -20.99 26.64
CA ASP A 2 18.51 -20.54 26.70
C ASP A 2 18.75 -19.13 26.12
N ALA A 3 19.56 -18.34 26.86
CA ALA A 3 20.05 -17.05 26.41
C ALA A 3 20.79 -17.14 25.06
N LYS A 4 21.34 -18.28 24.73
CA LYS A 4 21.99 -18.59 23.44
C LYS A 4 20.99 -18.65 22.27
N GLU A 5 19.83 -19.27 22.45
CA GLU A 5 18.77 -19.33 21.43
C GLU A 5 18.18 -17.94 21.17
N LYS A 6 17.94 -17.17 22.22
CA LYS A 6 17.45 -15.78 22.10
C LYS A 6 18.41 -14.89 21.31
N ARG A 7 19.72 -14.99 21.56
CA ARG A 7 20.75 -14.27 20.79
C ARG A 7 20.77 -14.67 19.32
N LYS A 8 20.63 -15.97 19.02
CA LYS A 8 20.59 -16.48 17.65
C LYS A 8 19.37 -15.96 16.89
N HIS A 9 18.19 -15.92 17.53
CA HIS A 9 16.98 -15.37 16.93
C HIS A 9 17.08 -13.86 16.66
N ILE A 10 17.67 -13.09 17.58
CA ILE A 10 17.92 -11.66 17.41
C ILE A 10 18.89 -11.42 16.24
N LEU A 11 19.95 -12.23 16.15
CA LEU A 11 20.94 -12.11 15.07
C LEU A 11 20.33 -12.40 13.69
N ILE A 12 19.53 -13.45 13.58
CA ILE A 12 18.81 -13.80 12.35
C ILE A 12 17.79 -12.71 11.99
N TYR A 13 17.09 -12.14 12.96
CA TYR A 13 16.14 -11.04 12.74
C TYR A 13 16.88 -9.79 12.21
N ASN A 14 17.96 -9.38 12.87
CA ASN A 14 18.76 -8.24 12.43
C ASN A 14 19.33 -8.44 11.02
N PHE A 15 19.82 -9.64 10.71
CA PHE A 15 20.30 -9.95 9.37
C PHE A 15 19.21 -9.80 8.30
N LYS A 16 17.98 -10.27 8.58
CA LYS A 16 16.82 -10.08 7.70
C LYS A 16 16.48 -8.60 7.51
N VAL A 17 16.55 -7.79 8.57
CA VAL A 17 16.30 -6.34 8.51
C VAL A 17 17.34 -5.66 7.63
N TYR A 18 18.63 -5.95 7.82
CA TYR A 18 19.70 -5.40 6.98
C TYR A 18 19.53 -5.78 5.50
N LEU A 19 19.15 -7.03 5.22
CA LEU A 19 18.94 -7.49 3.85
C LEU A 19 17.78 -6.73 3.19
N VAL A 20 16.68 -6.48 3.92
CA VAL A 20 15.57 -5.67 3.44
C VAL A 20 16.00 -4.22 3.21
N MET A 21 16.79 -3.62 4.11
CA MET A 21 17.33 -2.26 3.93
C MET A 21 18.17 -2.14 2.67
N ILE A 22 19.10 -3.08 2.45
CA ILE A 22 19.96 -3.09 1.25
C ILE A 22 19.09 -3.20 -0.01
N PHE A 23 18.08 -4.06 0.02
CA PHE A 23 17.14 -4.22 -1.09
C PHE A 23 16.35 -2.92 -1.38
N CYS A 24 15.91 -2.22 -0.33
CA CYS A 24 15.22 -0.94 -0.45
C CYS A 24 16.11 0.12 -1.09
N VAL A 25 17.35 0.26 -0.61
CA VAL A 25 18.33 1.21 -1.17
C VAL A 25 18.64 0.88 -2.62
N ALA A 26 18.84 -0.42 -2.95
CA ALA A 26 19.11 -0.86 -4.32
C ALA A 26 17.96 -0.49 -5.28
N ILE A 27 16.69 -0.72 -4.90
CA ILE A 27 15.53 -0.35 -5.73
C ILE A 27 15.51 1.15 -5.99
N VAL A 28 15.63 1.97 -4.94
CA VAL A 28 15.60 3.44 -5.08
C VAL A 28 16.75 3.93 -5.97
N THR A 29 17.95 3.37 -5.80
CA THR A 29 19.13 3.70 -6.63
C THR A 29 18.91 3.32 -8.10
N ILE A 30 18.39 2.12 -8.38
CA ILE A 30 18.07 1.68 -9.74
C ILE A 30 17.04 2.62 -10.39
N PHE A 31 15.96 2.94 -9.67
CA PHE A 31 14.96 3.88 -10.18
C PHE A 31 15.55 5.27 -10.43
N SER A 32 16.40 5.79 -9.51
CA SER A 32 17.08 7.06 -9.69
C SER A 32 18.01 7.08 -10.90
N MET A 33 18.73 5.98 -11.16
CA MET A 33 19.58 5.84 -12.35
C MET A 33 18.77 5.80 -13.66
N LEU A 34 17.60 5.15 -13.65
CA LEU A 34 16.77 5.00 -14.85
C LEU A 34 15.93 6.25 -15.16
N THR A 35 15.43 6.93 -14.13
CA THR A 35 14.50 8.06 -14.28
C THR A 35 15.17 9.43 -14.08
N GLY A 36 16.45 9.44 -13.70
CA GLY A 36 17.22 10.65 -13.39
C GLY A 36 17.08 11.07 -11.92
N ASN A 37 18.07 11.83 -11.44
CA ASN A 37 18.16 12.27 -10.03
C ASN A 37 16.94 13.10 -9.59
N SER A 38 16.34 13.88 -10.49
CA SER A 38 15.11 14.63 -10.22
C SER A 38 13.90 13.76 -9.90
N ASN A 39 13.94 12.49 -10.28
CA ASN A 39 12.86 11.52 -10.13
C ASN A 39 13.16 10.40 -9.10
N SER A 40 14.16 10.55 -8.26
CA SER A 40 14.50 9.58 -7.19
C SER A 40 13.30 9.31 -6.25
N VAL A 41 12.43 10.31 -6.06
CA VAL A 41 11.18 10.21 -5.29
C VAL A 41 10.25 9.13 -5.85
N VAL A 42 10.24 8.90 -7.17
CA VAL A 42 9.43 7.83 -7.81
C VAL A 42 9.82 6.46 -7.27
N GLY A 43 11.13 6.21 -7.14
CA GLY A 43 11.62 4.95 -6.57
C GLY A 43 11.14 4.72 -5.14
N VAL A 44 11.12 5.77 -4.31
CA VAL A 44 10.58 5.71 -2.95
C VAL A 44 9.08 5.41 -2.96
N CYS A 45 8.30 6.09 -3.80
CA CYS A 45 6.85 5.86 -3.89
C CYS A 45 6.51 4.43 -4.35
N VAL A 46 7.22 3.92 -5.34
CA VAL A 46 7.05 2.53 -5.83
C VAL A 46 7.43 1.53 -4.74
N LEU A 47 8.57 1.74 -4.06
CA LEU A 47 9.01 0.88 -2.98
C LEU A 47 7.97 0.80 -1.84
N LEU A 48 7.50 1.96 -1.37
CA LEU A 48 6.49 2.04 -0.31
C LEU A 48 5.19 1.32 -0.75
N SER A 49 4.75 1.51 -1.99
CA SER A 49 3.58 0.84 -2.54
C SER A 49 3.75 -0.68 -2.56
N VAL A 50 4.91 -1.19 -3.01
CA VAL A 50 5.21 -2.63 -3.04
C VAL A 50 5.23 -3.23 -1.63
N LEU A 51 5.82 -2.53 -0.65
CA LEU A 51 5.87 -3.01 0.74
C LEU A 51 4.47 -3.13 1.34
N VAL A 52 3.62 -2.13 1.10
CA VAL A 52 2.22 -2.14 1.55
C VAL A 52 1.46 -3.30 0.91
N LEU A 53 1.54 -3.45 -0.42
CA LEU A 53 0.83 -4.50 -1.16
C LEU A 53 1.29 -5.92 -0.79
N ARG A 54 2.54 -6.07 -0.34
CA ARG A 54 3.05 -7.35 0.15
C ARG A 54 2.50 -7.73 1.52
N GLN A 55 2.27 -6.76 2.39
CA GLN A 55 1.81 -6.99 3.76
C GLN A 55 0.28 -7.01 3.88
N ALA A 56 -0.40 -6.22 3.07
CA ALA A 56 -1.83 -6.06 3.15
C ALA A 56 -2.58 -7.25 2.55
N ASP A 57 -3.48 -7.81 3.35
CA ASP A 57 -4.54 -8.68 2.89
C ASP A 57 -5.77 -7.81 2.64
N PHE A 58 -5.99 -7.42 1.38
CA PHE A 58 -7.03 -6.44 1.05
C PHE A 58 -8.44 -7.00 1.14
N GLY A 59 -8.61 -8.32 1.30
CA GLY A 59 -9.92 -8.94 1.40
C GLY A 59 -10.86 -8.68 0.21
N ILE A 60 -10.33 -8.23 -0.94
CA ILE A 60 -11.08 -7.79 -2.13
C ILE A 60 -10.89 -8.78 -3.25
N GLN A 61 -11.88 -8.84 -4.14
CA GLN A 61 -11.73 -9.57 -5.40
C GLN A 61 -10.55 -9.00 -6.20
N THR A 62 -9.76 -9.89 -6.79
CA THR A 62 -8.52 -9.55 -7.51
C THR A 62 -8.71 -8.43 -8.55
N ASN A 63 -9.84 -8.47 -9.29
CA ASN A 63 -10.12 -7.46 -10.32
C ASN A 63 -10.34 -6.05 -9.73
N HIS A 64 -11.10 -5.95 -8.64
CA HIS A 64 -11.31 -4.67 -7.96
C HIS A 64 -10.01 -4.11 -7.37
N GLY A 65 -9.16 -4.98 -6.82
CA GLY A 65 -7.85 -4.58 -6.30
C GLY A 65 -6.94 -4.05 -7.40
N LEU A 66 -6.90 -4.67 -8.57
CA LEU A 66 -6.11 -4.19 -9.71
C LEU A 66 -6.60 -2.83 -10.22
N ILE A 67 -7.92 -2.63 -10.30
CA ILE A 67 -8.51 -1.33 -10.69
C ILE A 67 -8.17 -0.25 -9.65
N SER A 68 -8.23 -0.57 -8.36
CA SER A 68 -7.85 0.38 -7.31
C SER A 68 -6.38 0.78 -7.40
N ILE A 69 -5.47 -0.17 -7.63
CA ILE A 69 -4.04 0.12 -7.82
C ILE A 69 -3.85 1.03 -9.04
N ALA A 70 -4.49 0.71 -10.18
CA ALA A 70 -4.41 1.55 -11.37
C ALA A 70 -4.90 2.98 -11.08
N GLY A 71 -6.05 3.14 -10.41
CA GLY A 71 -6.59 4.44 -10.03
C GLY A 71 -5.65 5.23 -9.11
N ILE A 72 -5.05 4.58 -8.10
CA ILE A 72 -4.05 5.22 -7.22
C ILE A 72 -2.89 5.77 -8.03
N PHE A 73 -2.30 4.97 -8.94
CA PHE A 73 -1.16 5.44 -9.74
C PHE A 73 -1.55 6.53 -10.73
N VAL A 74 -2.75 6.50 -11.30
CA VAL A 74 -3.27 7.60 -12.14
C VAL A 74 -3.36 8.91 -11.34
N ILE A 75 -3.86 8.86 -10.10
CA ILE A 75 -3.91 10.03 -9.22
C ILE A 75 -2.49 10.52 -8.87
N LEU A 76 -1.55 9.62 -8.61
CA LEU A 76 -0.14 9.97 -8.32
C LEU A 76 0.56 10.63 -9.51
N ILE A 77 0.19 10.27 -10.74
CA ILE A 77 0.74 10.89 -11.97
C ILE A 77 0.08 12.24 -12.24
N ALA A 78 -1.26 12.27 -12.29
CA ALA A 78 -2.00 13.44 -12.76
C ALA A 78 -2.20 14.51 -11.68
N GLY A 79 -2.44 14.11 -10.42
CA GLY A 79 -2.81 15.02 -9.34
C GLY A 79 -1.78 16.09 -9.03
N PRO A 80 -0.50 15.75 -8.78
CA PRO A 80 0.54 16.74 -8.50
C PRO A 80 0.75 17.70 -9.66
N ARG A 81 0.66 17.22 -10.91
CA ARG A 81 0.81 18.05 -12.10
C ARG A 81 -0.34 19.04 -12.27
N LEU A 82 -1.58 18.56 -12.12
CA LEU A 82 -2.77 19.40 -12.17
C LEU A 82 -2.74 20.49 -11.09
N SER A 83 -2.34 20.13 -9.87
CA SER A 83 -2.24 21.05 -8.75
C SER A 83 -1.22 22.17 -9.02
N ASN A 84 -0.08 21.87 -9.65
CA ASN A 84 0.97 22.84 -9.92
C ASN A 84 0.70 23.75 -11.14
N MET A 85 -0.30 23.41 -11.99
CA MET A 85 -0.68 24.19 -13.16
C MET A 85 -1.78 25.22 -12.90
N VAL A 86 -2.45 25.18 -11.75
CA VAL A 86 -3.62 26.02 -11.43
C VAL A 86 -3.32 27.02 -10.32
N PRO A 87 -4.13 28.10 -10.17
CA PRO A 87 -3.96 29.05 -9.10
C PRO A 87 -4.11 28.41 -7.71
N PRO A 88 -3.51 28.99 -6.65
CA PRO A 88 -3.38 28.34 -5.33
C PRO A 88 -4.69 27.86 -4.71
N PHE A 89 -5.78 28.61 -4.92
CA PHE A 89 -7.09 28.20 -4.39
C PHE A 89 -7.64 26.94 -5.08
N ALA A 90 -7.53 26.87 -6.40
CA ALA A 90 -7.93 25.68 -7.17
C ALA A 90 -7.00 24.49 -6.88
N ALA A 91 -5.70 24.73 -6.72
CA ALA A 91 -4.72 23.72 -6.30
C ALA A 91 -5.10 23.08 -4.96
N PHE A 92 -5.51 23.88 -3.98
CA PHE A 92 -5.96 23.39 -2.68
C PHE A 92 -7.17 22.45 -2.80
N LEU A 93 -8.18 22.83 -3.60
CA LEU A 93 -9.36 21.97 -3.83
C LEU A 93 -8.99 20.66 -4.55
N ILE A 94 -8.15 20.72 -5.57
CA ILE A 94 -7.66 19.54 -6.29
C ILE A 94 -6.91 18.58 -5.33
N ASN A 95 -6.04 19.11 -4.48
CA ASN A 95 -5.30 18.32 -3.52
C ASN A 95 -6.22 17.61 -2.49
N ILE A 96 -7.24 18.32 -1.99
CA ILE A 96 -8.24 17.72 -1.11
C ILE A 96 -8.94 16.55 -1.81
N VAL A 97 -9.43 16.76 -3.02
CA VAL A 97 -10.13 15.72 -3.79
C VAL A 97 -9.21 14.53 -4.06
N CYS A 98 -7.97 14.75 -4.48
CA CYS A 98 -6.99 13.69 -4.72
C CYS A 98 -6.69 12.89 -3.46
N ILE A 99 -6.46 13.55 -2.32
CA ILE A 99 -6.20 12.89 -1.04
C ILE A 99 -7.43 12.09 -0.59
N MET A 100 -8.64 12.64 -0.70
CA MET A 100 -9.87 11.90 -0.37
C MET A 100 -10.03 10.65 -1.24
N LEU A 101 -9.79 10.76 -2.55
CA LEU A 101 -9.85 9.61 -3.46
C LEU A 101 -8.80 8.55 -3.09
N LEU A 102 -7.56 8.95 -2.79
CA LEU A 102 -6.51 8.04 -2.34
C LEU A 102 -6.87 7.34 -1.03
N MET A 103 -7.48 8.05 -0.10
CA MET A 103 -7.97 7.47 1.16
C MET A 103 -9.08 6.46 0.90
N ILE A 104 -10.06 6.77 0.06
CA ILE A 104 -11.16 5.86 -0.28
C ILE A 104 -10.63 4.61 -1.00
N MET A 105 -9.75 4.78 -1.98
CA MET A 105 -9.18 3.66 -2.73
C MET A 105 -8.20 2.82 -1.92
N GLY A 106 -7.54 3.40 -0.91
CA GLY A 106 -6.65 2.68 0.01
C GLY A 106 -7.35 2.05 1.22
N CYS A 107 -8.59 2.42 1.51
CA CYS A 107 -9.34 2.05 2.73
C CYS A 107 -10.13 0.75 2.57
N HIS A 108 -9.50 -0.31 2.05
CA HIS A 108 -10.19 -1.58 1.84
C HIS A 108 -10.14 -2.53 3.04
N ASN A 109 -9.31 -2.23 4.04
CA ASN A 109 -9.21 -3.05 5.25
C ASN A 109 -9.21 -2.17 6.50
N VAL A 110 -10.21 -2.36 7.36
CA VAL A 110 -10.41 -1.59 8.61
C VAL A 110 -9.26 -1.80 9.60
N ILE A 111 -8.54 -2.91 9.49
CA ILE A 111 -7.51 -3.32 10.46
C ILE A 111 -6.12 -2.77 10.10
N MET A 112 -5.84 -2.49 8.82
CA MET A 112 -4.56 -1.95 8.37
C MET A 112 -4.73 -0.64 7.62
N TYR A 113 -4.37 0.47 8.26
CA TYR A 113 -4.38 1.83 7.70
C TYR A 113 -3.30 2.03 6.64
N ASN A 114 -3.47 1.44 5.45
CA ASN A 114 -2.48 1.51 4.37
C ASN A 114 -2.60 2.76 3.50
N HIS A 115 -3.68 3.52 3.65
CA HIS A 115 -3.91 4.75 2.89
C HIS A 115 -2.86 5.83 3.16
N SER A 116 -2.31 5.91 4.37
CA SER A 116 -1.29 6.90 4.73
C SER A 116 -0.05 6.83 3.84
N THR A 117 0.32 5.64 3.39
CA THR A 117 1.48 5.44 2.50
C THR A 117 1.25 6.05 1.12
N PHE A 118 0.05 5.89 0.55
CA PHE A 118 -0.29 6.47 -0.75
C PHE A 118 -0.44 7.99 -0.67
N VAL A 119 -1.01 8.51 0.43
CA VAL A 119 -1.09 9.95 0.69
C VAL A 119 0.32 10.53 0.86
N LEU A 120 1.21 9.86 1.60
CA LEU A 120 2.61 10.28 1.73
C LEU A 120 3.31 10.31 0.37
N SER A 121 3.12 9.28 -0.45
CA SER A 121 3.66 9.23 -1.82
C SER A 121 3.17 10.40 -2.68
N TYR A 122 1.87 10.75 -2.57
CA TYR A 122 1.28 11.89 -3.24
C TYR A 122 1.93 13.21 -2.80
N LEU A 123 2.07 13.43 -1.50
CA LEU A 123 2.68 14.65 -0.95
C LEU A 123 4.15 14.79 -1.35
N LEU A 124 4.89 13.67 -1.37
CA LEU A 124 6.27 13.67 -1.85
C LEU A 124 6.36 14.07 -3.32
N LEU A 125 5.48 13.54 -4.18
CA LEU A 125 5.44 13.89 -5.61
C LEU A 125 4.98 15.34 -5.85
N LEU A 126 4.10 15.86 -4.99
CA LEU A 126 3.64 17.25 -5.03
C LEU A 126 4.77 18.21 -4.66
N GLY A 127 5.58 17.88 -3.65
CA GLY A 127 6.70 18.70 -3.19
C GLY A 127 7.87 18.76 -4.17
N TYR A 128 8.00 17.80 -5.08
CA TYR A 128 9.04 17.74 -6.11
C TYR A 128 8.41 17.96 -7.49
N ASP A 129 8.17 19.21 -7.88
CA ASP A 129 7.66 19.50 -9.22
C ASP A 129 8.76 19.26 -10.27
N VAL A 130 8.37 18.62 -11.37
CA VAL A 130 9.23 18.38 -12.54
C VAL A 130 8.44 18.71 -13.80
N SER A 131 9.14 19.22 -14.80
CA SER A 131 8.54 19.64 -16.07
C SER A 131 9.31 19.10 -17.28
N GLY A 132 8.69 19.17 -18.45
CA GLY A 132 9.32 18.76 -19.70
C GLY A 132 9.71 17.28 -19.73
N HIS A 133 10.94 16.98 -20.10
CA HIS A 133 11.47 15.62 -20.26
C HIS A 133 11.44 14.82 -18.93
N ASP A 134 11.74 15.47 -17.81
CA ASP A 134 11.76 14.82 -16.50
C ASP A 134 10.37 14.34 -16.08
N TYR A 135 9.31 15.06 -16.50
CA TYR A 135 7.94 14.62 -16.29
C TYR A 135 7.58 13.35 -17.08
N LEU A 136 8.04 13.25 -18.33
CA LEU A 136 7.87 12.02 -19.12
C LEU A 136 8.57 10.83 -18.46
N MET A 137 9.78 11.04 -17.94
CA MET A 137 10.51 10.02 -17.20
C MET A 137 9.78 9.65 -15.89
N ARG A 138 9.13 10.60 -15.23
CA ARG A 138 8.28 10.35 -14.05
C ARG A 138 7.09 9.48 -14.40
N ILE A 139 6.39 9.76 -15.50
CA ILE A 139 5.26 8.95 -15.99
C ILE A 139 5.74 7.52 -16.28
N ALA A 140 6.85 7.36 -16.99
CA ALA A 140 7.42 6.06 -17.31
C ALA A 140 7.79 5.27 -16.04
N GLY A 141 8.45 5.92 -15.07
CA GLY A 141 8.82 5.32 -13.79
C GLY A 141 7.61 4.89 -12.95
N LEU A 142 6.60 5.75 -12.82
CA LEU A 142 5.36 5.41 -12.09
C LEU A 142 4.55 4.32 -12.81
N SER A 143 4.51 4.32 -14.15
CA SER A 143 3.84 3.28 -14.93
C SER A 143 4.53 1.92 -14.77
N ALA A 144 5.86 1.88 -14.80
CA ALA A 144 6.63 0.68 -14.50
C ALA A 144 6.38 0.21 -13.05
N GLY A 145 6.36 1.14 -12.10
CA GLY A 145 6.02 0.87 -10.70
C GLY A 145 4.61 0.30 -10.54
N MET A 146 3.63 0.83 -11.26
CA MET A 146 2.25 0.32 -11.29
C MET A 146 2.22 -1.15 -11.75
N LEU A 147 2.93 -1.49 -12.82
CA LEU A 147 3.01 -2.87 -13.31
C LEU A 147 3.63 -3.81 -12.27
N ILE A 148 4.72 -3.39 -11.62
CA ILE A 148 5.36 -4.16 -10.54
C ILE A 148 4.36 -4.38 -9.40
N CYS A 149 3.66 -3.34 -8.97
CA CYS A 149 2.65 -3.43 -7.92
C CYS A 149 1.51 -4.37 -8.28
N MET A 150 1.02 -4.34 -9.52
CA MET A 150 -0.03 -5.26 -10.01
C MET A 150 0.44 -6.72 -9.98
N ILE A 151 1.68 -6.99 -10.41
CA ILE A 151 2.27 -8.34 -10.39
C ILE A 151 2.41 -8.84 -8.95
N VAL A 152 2.91 -8.01 -8.04
CA VAL A 152 3.07 -8.35 -6.62
C VAL A 152 1.71 -8.63 -5.99
N PHE A 153 0.72 -7.78 -6.26
CA PHE A 153 -0.64 -7.94 -5.76
C PHE A 153 -1.27 -9.25 -6.28
N TYR A 154 -1.19 -9.50 -7.59
CA TYR A 154 -1.72 -10.73 -8.21
C TYR A 154 -1.10 -12.00 -7.61
N LYS A 155 0.24 -12.01 -7.44
CA LYS A 155 0.94 -13.13 -6.79
C LYS A 155 0.52 -13.32 -5.34
N ASN A 156 0.35 -12.23 -4.59
CA ASN A 156 -0.06 -12.29 -3.20
C ASN A 156 -1.49 -12.84 -3.06
N GLN A 157 -2.41 -12.40 -3.90
CA GLN A 157 -3.79 -12.88 -3.96
C GLN A 157 -3.91 -14.36 -4.35
N LYS A 158 -3.07 -14.83 -5.27
CA LYS A 158 -3.04 -16.26 -5.65
C LYS A 158 -2.66 -17.15 -4.47
N ASN A 159 -1.80 -16.67 -3.58
CA ASN A 159 -1.37 -17.41 -2.39
C ASN A 159 -2.37 -17.32 -1.22
N ARG A 160 -3.26 -16.31 -1.22
CA ARG A 160 -4.27 -16.07 -0.19
C ARG A 160 -5.62 -15.74 -0.84
N PRO A 161 -6.33 -16.72 -1.43
CA PRO A 161 -7.58 -16.44 -2.13
C PRO A 161 -8.67 -15.94 -1.18
N TYR A 162 -9.29 -14.81 -1.52
CA TYR A 162 -10.35 -14.10 -0.79
C TYR A 162 -11.45 -15.03 -0.23
N HIS A 163 -11.89 -16.01 -0.99
CA HIS A 163 -12.96 -16.95 -0.59
C HIS A 163 -12.61 -17.80 0.64
N ARG A 164 -11.33 -18.08 0.91
CA ARG A 164 -10.94 -18.87 2.08
C ARG A 164 -11.03 -18.06 3.37
N THR A 165 -10.60 -16.80 3.34
CA THR A 165 -10.56 -15.93 4.52
C THR A 165 -11.96 -15.58 4.99
N PHE A 166 -12.87 -15.23 4.06
CA PHE A 166 -14.25 -14.86 4.40
C PHE A 166 -15.06 -16.06 4.89
N LYS A 167 -14.89 -17.23 4.27
CA LYS A 167 -15.57 -18.47 4.69
C LYS A 167 -15.10 -18.95 6.06
N ASN A 168 -13.81 -18.79 6.36
CA ASN A 168 -13.26 -19.15 7.66
C ASN A 168 -13.73 -18.19 8.76
N LEU A 169 -13.76 -16.89 8.51
CA LEU A 169 -14.31 -15.89 9.43
C LEU A 169 -15.80 -16.14 9.74
N PHE A 170 -16.60 -16.45 8.74
CA PHE A 170 -18.00 -16.77 8.93
C PHE A 170 -18.22 -18.10 9.67
N SER A 171 -17.38 -19.10 9.43
CA SER A 171 -17.47 -20.36 10.16
C SER A 171 -17.04 -20.21 11.63
N GLU A 172 -16.00 -19.43 11.91
CA GLU A 172 -15.59 -19.11 13.28
C GLU A 172 -16.65 -18.29 14.03
N PHE A 173 -17.29 -17.33 13.36
CA PHE A 173 -18.38 -16.55 13.95
C PHE A 173 -19.59 -17.42 14.28
N ASN A 174 -19.97 -18.36 13.41
CA ASN A 174 -21.05 -19.31 13.64
C ASN A 174 -20.74 -20.28 14.79
N ILE A 175 -19.52 -20.78 14.88
CA ILE A 175 -19.08 -21.68 15.98
C ILE A 175 -19.09 -20.92 17.31
N THR A 176 -18.68 -19.67 17.33
CA THR A 176 -18.67 -18.83 18.55
C THR A 176 -20.09 -18.47 18.97
N SER A 177 -20.97 -18.19 18.04
CA SER A 177 -22.39 -17.87 18.31
C SER A 177 -23.17 -19.10 18.83
N SER A 178 -22.85 -20.29 18.37
CA SER A 178 -23.47 -21.56 18.84
C SER A 178 -22.96 -22.02 20.22
N ARG A 179 -21.83 -21.45 20.71
CA ARG A 179 -21.26 -21.77 22.03
C ARG A 179 -21.73 -20.84 23.15
N ILE A 180 -22.49 -19.80 22.85
CA ILE A 180 -23.08 -18.93 23.88
C ILE A 180 -24.26 -19.69 24.47
N PRO A 181 -24.22 -20.15 25.74
CA PRO A 181 -25.36 -20.79 26.37
C PRO A 181 -26.52 -19.78 26.43
N PRO A 182 -27.77 -20.23 26.27
CA PRO A 182 -28.91 -19.35 26.36
C PRO A 182 -28.92 -18.63 27.71
N PRO A 183 -29.33 -17.36 27.75
CA PRO A 183 -29.37 -16.61 29.00
C PRO A 183 -30.23 -17.38 30.02
N ILE A 184 -29.67 -17.65 31.19
CA ILE A 184 -30.40 -18.28 32.29
C ILE A 184 -31.52 -17.31 32.67
N VAL A 185 -32.74 -17.61 32.22
CA VAL A 185 -33.95 -16.93 32.70
C VAL A 185 -34.11 -17.34 34.15
N ARG A 186 -33.68 -16.49 35.08
CA ARG A 186 -33.97 -16.62 36.47
C ARG A 186 -35.46 -16.32 36.63
N GLU A 187 -36.28 -17.36 36.68
CA GLU A 187 -37.64 -17.24 37.19
C GLU A 187 -37.54 -16.77 38.65
N ARG A 188 -38.05 -15.55 38.92
CA ARG A 188 -38.28 -15.08 40.26
C ARG A 188 -39.58 -15.74 40.75
N VAL A 189 -39.42 -16.64 41.69
CA VAL A 189 -40.50 -17.07 42.57
C VAL A 189 -40.64 -16.08 43.71
#